data_4a7872533bdb952d58dad3f2625b09d4
#
_entry.id   4a7872533bdb952d58dad3f2625b09d4
#
_cell.length_a   1.000
_cell.length_b   1.000
_cell.length_c   1.000
_cell.angle_alpha   90.00
_cell.angle_beta   90.00
_cell.angle_gamma   90.00
#
_symmetry.space_group_name_H-M   'P 1'
#
loop_
_entity.id
_entity.type
_entity.pdbx_description
1 polymer ?
#
loop_
_entity_poly.entity_id
_entity_poly.type
_entity_poly.pdbx_seq_one_letter_code
_entity_poly.pdbx_strand_id
1 'polypeptide(L)'
;MSDFTSAPSLLSAWPRHSGLLLHFTSLPGGGGCGDLGPAARQFVQQLARAGQRAWQVLPIGPTGFGDSPYQTASVLAGNPLLVSPELLCADGLLDASDLSHAPPVSGRADYEVAHRYRWPLFNKACARLLAARFGLAQTAELGQLWREFSSFCATEAAWLEEYALFMALKEEHALAPWTHWAPELRDREPAALAAARRRLAAPIELHRFVQWQFQRQFSALRRETTAAGIELIGDVPIFVAHDSVEVWADREQFLLHSDGSLQVQAGVPPDYFSRTGQLWGNPLYNWPRMEAGGFAFWKTRIARAAQLFDRVRIDHFRGFAAHWEIPGLAKTAEHGRWVPAPGAALFSTLTTDPQTRGVRFIAEDLGVITPDVEELRDRFALPGIRVLQFGFGDDDNYDGRPWAFRKNSVIYTSTHDNATVVGWYRGEPEGTRSPEQAERERQKVNDYLGHEPAPDYAHFALIRLALATVADTVIVPVQDVLGLGNLARMNSPGIPQGNWKFRLLPGQLDDGTLEHLRHLTKLYGRLPK
;
A
#
# COMPACT_ATOMS: atom_id res chain seq x y z
N MET A 1 25.18 -0.40 37.93
CA MET A 1 24.07 -1.38 37.72
C MET A 1 22.81 -0.57 37.81
N SER A 2 22.33 -0.06 36.70
CA SER A 2 21.09 0.72 36.60
C SER A 2 19.99 -0.22 36.09
N ASP A 3 18.96 -0.37 36.92
CA ASP A 3 17.74 -1.14 36.65
C ASP A 3 17.13 -0.72 35.30
N PHE A 4 17.22 -1.58 34.32
CA PHE A 4 16.37 -1.52 33.13
C PHE A 4 14.99 -2.06 33.53
N THR A 5 14.13 -1.19 34.05
CA THR A 5 12.71 -1.47 34.17
C THR A 5 12.17 -1.85 32.80
N SER A 6 11.64 -3.06 32.71
CA SER A 6 11.01 -3.67 31.55
C SER A 6 10.05 -2.69 30.86
N ALA A 7 10.32 -2.40 29.59
CA ALA A 7 9.33 -1.76 28.72
C ALA A 7 8.02 -2.58 28.76
N PRO A 8 6.84 -1.94 28.81
CA PRO A 8 5.58 -2.65 28.77
C PRO A 8 5.55 -3.51 27.52
N SER A 9 5.29 -4.81 27.68
CA SER A 9 5.24 -5.77 26.60
C SER A 9 4.11 -5.38 25.63
N LEU A 10 4.45 -4.70 24.54
CA LEU A 10 3.61 -4.54 23.34
C LEU A 10 3.39 -5.89 22.63
N LEU A 11 3.91 -6.95 23.19
CA LEU A 11 3.82 -8.33 22.74
C LEU A 11 2.55 -8.99 23.29
N SER A 12 1.38 -8.59 22.83
CA SER A 12 0.35 -9.62 22.69
C SER A 12 0.85 -10.53 21.56
N ALA A 13 1.34 -11.72 21.93
CA ALA A 13 1.76 -12.72 20.97
C ALA A 13 0.71 -12.80 19.84
N TRP A 14 1.14 -12.60 18.62
CA TRP A 14 0.25 -12.76 17.48
C TRP A 14 -0.34 -14.16 17.54
N PRO A 15 -1.66 -14.33 17.57
CA PRO A 15 -2.20 -15.65 17.43
C PRO A 15 -1.77 -16.17 16.05
N ARG A 16 -1.32 -17.43 15.99
CA ARG A 16 -0.96 -18.08 14.72
C ARG A 16 -2.13 -17.99 13.75
N HIS A 17 -1.95 -17.32 12.60
CA HIS A 17 -3.01 -17.11 11.62
C HIS A 17 -2.47 -16.98 10.19
N SER A 18 -3.37 -16.87 9.23
CA SER A 18 -3.05 -16.57 7.83
C SER A 18 -3.98 -15.51 7.27
N GLY A 19 -3.59 -14.93 6.15
CA GLY A 19 -4.34 -13.92 5.41
C GLY A 19 -3.99 -13.91 3.94
N LEU A 20 -4.72 -13.08 3.19
CA LEU A 20 -4.50 -12.90 1.76
C LEU A 20 -4.02 -11.49 1.44
N LEU A 21 -3.16 -11.39 0.42
CA LEU A 21 -2.77 -10.13 -0.21
C LEU A 21 -3.61 -9.92 -1.47
N LEU A 22 -4.40 -8.85 -1.49
CA LEU A 22 -5.14 -8.38 -2.67
C LEU A 22 -5.41 -6.89 -2.54
N HIS A 23 -4.93 -6.10 -3.49
CA HIS A 23 -5.21 -4.67 -3.50
C HIS A 23 -6.67 -4.38 -3.88
N PHE A 24 -7.26 -3.29 -3.39
CA PHE A 24 -8.65 -2.94 -3.67
C PHE A 24 -8.94 -2.79 -5.16
N THR A 25 -8.01 -2.20 -5.93
CA THR A 25 -8.17 -2.05 -7.38
C THR A 25 -8.21 -3.38 -8.13
N SER A 26 -7.76 -4.46 -7.49
CA SER A 26 -7.78 -5.82 -8.02
C SER A 26 -9.10 -6.58 -7.74
N LEU A 27 -10.03 -5.98 -7.01
CA LEU A 27 -11.34 -6.58 -6.76
C LEU A 27 -12.19 -6.59 -8.04
N PRO A 28 -13.08 -7.58 -8.24
CA PRO A 28 -14.04 -7.56 -9.34
C PRO A 28 -15.04 -6.42 -9.17
N GLY A 29 -15.62 -5.95 -10.26
CA GLY A 29 -16.61 -4.87 -10.22
C GLY A 29 -16.66 -4.09 -11.53
N GLY A 30 -17.59 -3.18 -11.70
CA GLY A 30 -17.67 -2.26 -12.83
C GLY A 30 -16.65 -1.12 -12.75
N GLY A 31 -16.61 -0.25 -13.77
CA GLY A 31 -15.95 1.04 -13.68
C GLY A 31 -14.44 1.03 -13.83
N GLY A 32 -13.82 0.07 -14.56
CA GLY A 32 -12.40 0.09 -14.92
C GLY A 32 -11.45 -0.52 -13.90
N CYS A 33 -11.66 -0.35 -12.59
CA CYS A 33 -10.91 -1.00 -11.51
C CYS A 33 -11.82 -1.34 -10.33
N GLY A 34 -11.33 -2.16 -9.40
CA GLY A 34 -12.01 -2.46 -8.13
C GLY A 34 -12.11 -1.22 -7.22
N ASP A 35 -13.00 -1.30 -6.21
CA ASP A 35 -13.26 -0.22 -5.26
C ASP A 35 -13.78 -0.75 -3.92
N LEU A 36 -14.20 0.16 -3.01
CA LEU A 36 -14.71 -0.13 -1.66
C LEU A 36 -16.20 -0.56 -1.64
N GLY A 37 -16.77 -0.87 -2.80
CA GLY A 37 -18.19 -1.23 -2.95
C GLY A 37 -18.52 -2.69 -2.61
N PRO A 38 -19.57 -3.24 -3.25
CA PRO A 38 -20.09 -4.57 -2.93
C PRO A 38 -19.05 -5.68 -3.06
N ALA A 39 -18.12 -5.59 -4.03
CA ALA A 39 -17.08 -6.61 -4.22
C ALA A 39 -16.08 -6.66 -3.04
N ALA A 40 -15.77 -5.53 -2.41
CA ALA A 40 -14.93 -5.51 -1.21
C ALA A 40 -15.60 -6.22 -0.04
N ARG A 41 -16.90 -6.02 0.16
CA ARG A 41 -17.70 -6.71 1.17
C ARG A 41 -17.79 -8.21 0.92
N GLN A 42 -18.00 -8.59 -0.34
CA GLN A 42 -17.98 -10.00 -0.74
C GLN A 42 -16.63 -10.65 -0.44
N PHE A 43 -15.52 -9.95 -0.69
CA PHE A 43 -14.18 -10.47 -0.38
C PHE A 43 -13.96 -10.65 1.13
N VAL A 44 -14.49 -9.78 1.98
CA VAL A 44 -14.49 -9.98 3.45
C VAL A 44 -15.18 -11.29 3.81
N GLN A 45 -16.35 -11.58 3.20
CA GLN A 45 -17.07 -12.85 3.43
C GLN A 45 -16.27 -14.07 2.94
N GLN A 46 -15.61 -13.95 1.78
CA GLN A 46 -14.74 -15.01 1.23
C GLN A 46 -13.55 -15.29 2.16
N LEU A 47 -12.89 -14.24 2.69
CA LEU A 47 -11.81 -14.40 3.68
C LEU A 47 -12.30 -15.15 4.93
N ALA A 48 -13.43 -14.75 5.49
CA ALA A 48 -14.01 -15.39 6.67
C ALA A 48 -14.35 -16.87 6.39
N ARG A 49 -14.94 -17.18 5.24
CA ARG A 49 -15.25 -18.56 4.80
C ARG A 49 -13.98 -19.40 4.65
N ALA A 50 -12.91 -18.83 4.08
CA ALA A 50 -11.61 -19.48 3.95
C ALA A 50 -10.83 -19.56 5.28
N GLY A 51 -11.36 -19.05 6.39
CA GLY A 51 -10.69 -19.06 7.69
C GLY A 51 -9.51 -18.09 7.78
N GLN A 52 -9.43 -17.12 6.88
CA GLN A 52 -8.37 -16.12 6.88
C GLN A 52 -8.68 -15.00 7.87
N ARG A 53 -7.63 -14.48 8.52
CA ARG A 53 -7.75 -13.44 9.56
C ARG A 53 -7.06 -12.13 9.21
N ALA A 54 -6.40 -12.06 8.09
CA ALA A 54 -5.77 -10.85 7.62
C ALA A 54 -6.07 -10.60 6.14
N TRP A 55 -6.31 -9.33 5.82
CA TRP A 55 -6.35 -8.81 4.46
C TRP A 55 -5.26 -7.76 4.31
N GLN A 56 -4.22 -8.09 3.57
CA GLN A 56 -3.17 -7.12 3.25
C GLN A 56 -3.49 -6.43 1.93
N VAL A 57 -3.27 -5.11 1.92
CA VAL A 57 -3.39 -4.26 0.74
C VAL A 57 -2.08 -3.51 0.48
N LEU A 58 -1.90 -2.98 -0.73
CA LEU A 58 -0.83 -2.06 -1.10
C LEU A 58 -1.19 -0.64 -0.65
N PRO A 59 -0.29 0.35 -0.77
CA PRO A 59 -0.62 1.74 -0.42
C PRO A 59 -1.90 2.22 -1.13
N ILE A 60 -2.77 2.91 -0.39
CA ILE A 60 -4.11 3.29 -0.86
C ILE A 60 -4.26 4.78 -1.16
N GLY A 61 -3.13 5.48 -1.32
CA GLY A 61 -3.12 6.89 -1.73
C GLY A 61 -3.45 7.08 -3.22
N PRO A 62 -3.72 8.34 -3.63
CA PRO A 62 -3.93 8.68 -5.03
C PRO A 62 -2.69 8.29 -5.86
N THR A 63 -2.85 7.43 -6.86
CA THR A 63 -1.74 6.98 -7.69
C THR A 63 -1.20 8.10 -8.57
N GLY A 64 0.13 8.14 -8.72
CA GLY A 64 0.85 9.07 -9.58
C GLY A 64 1.42 8.37 -10.82
N PHE A 65 2.71 8.60 -11.06
CA PHE A 65 3.41 8.08 -12.23
C PHE A 65 3.32 6.54 -12.34
N GLY A 66 2.95 6.05 -13.53
CA GLY A 66 2.91 4.62 -13.85
C GLY A 66 1.82 3.82 -13.12
N ASP A 67 0.78 4.48 -12.62
CA ASP A 67 -0.29 3.87 -11.82
C ASP A 67 0.20 3.23 -10.50
N SER A 68 1.47 3.49 -10.11
CA SER A 68 2.08 2.89 -8.94
C SER A 68 1.45 3.40 -7.63
N PRO A 69 0.99 2.51 -6.74
CA PRO A 69 0.52 2.92 -5.42
C PRO A 69 1.64 3.45 -4.51
N TYR A 70 2.92 3.17 -4.84
CA TYR A 70 4.09 3.66 -4.11
C TYR A 70 4.51 5.07 -4.54
N GLN A 71 4.00 5.56 -5.70
CA GLN A 71 4.20 6.93 -6.19
C GLN A 71 2.89 7.71 -6.01
N THR A 72 2.55 8.03 -4.77
CA THR A 72 1.28 8.70 -4.45
C THR A 72 1.41 10.21 -4.42
N ALA A 73 0.38 10.91 -4.91
CA ALA A 73 0.28 12.38 -4.82
C ALA A 73 0.05 12.88 -3.38
N SER A 74 -0.33 12.01 -2.46
CA SER A 74 -0.42 12.30 -1.02
C SER A 74 -0.34 11.02 -0.19
N VAL A 75 0.37 11.06 0.93
CA VAL A 75 0.45 9.95 1.90
C VAL A 75 -0.68 10.00 2.95
N LEU A 76 -1.50 11.04 2.95
CA LEU A 76 -2.62 11.22 3.89
C LEU A 76 -3.98 10.99 3.23
N ALA A 77 -4.09 11.25 1.93
CA ALA A 77 -5.32 11.11 1.17
C ALA A 77 -5.57 9.66 0.72
N GLY A 78 -6.85 9.31 0.56
CA GLY A 78 -7.25 8.06 -0.08
C GLY A 78 -7.32 8.20 -1.61
N ASN A 79 -7.11 7.08 -2.32
CA ASN A 79 -7.24 7.04 -3.78
C ASN A 79 -8.69 7.29 -4.19
N PRO A 80 -8.96 8.35 -4.97
CA PRO A 80 -10.31 8.66 -5.47
C PRO A 80 -10.95 7.50 -6.22
N LEU A 81 -10.15 6.69 -6.92
CA LEU A 81 -10.66 5.54 -7.68
C LEU A 81 -11.14 4.39 -6.79
N LEU A 82 -10.95 4.46 -5.48
CA LEU A 82 -11.52 3.49 -4.55
C LEU A 82 -12.94 3.86 -4.08
N VAL A 83 -13.41 5.07 -4.38
CA VAL A 83 -14.80 5.48 -4.10
C VAL A 83 -15.74 4.74 -5.04
N SER A 84 -16.67 3.95 -4.47
CA SER A 84 -17.68 3.19 -5.23
C SER A 84 -18.86 4.06 -5.63
N PRO A 85 -19.17 4.15 -6.94
CA PRO A 85 -20.38 4.80 -7.41
C PRO A 85 -21.67 4.12 -6.93
N GLU A 86 -21.68 2.80 -6.75
CA GLU A 86 -22.83 2.06 -6.24
C GLU A 86 -23.20 2.51 -4.81
N LEU A 87 -22.21 2.81 -3.98
CA LEU A 87 -22.45 3.33 -2.64
C LEU A 87 -22.95 4.78 -2.67
N LEU A 88 -22.55 5.57 -3.68
CA LEU A 88 -23.14 6.90 -3.89
C LEU A 88 -24.62 6.83 -4.29
N CYS A 89 -25.02 5.79 -5.06
CA CYS A 89 -26.44 5.53 -5.34
C CYS A 89 -27.18 5.14 -4.06
N ALA A 90 -26.62 4.28 -3.22
CA ALA A 90 -27.23 3.89 -1.95
C ALA A 90 -27.42 5.08 -0.99
N ASP A 91 -26.55 6.08 -1.06
CA ASP A 91 -26.65 7.35 -0.32
C ASP A 91 -27.64 8.35 -0.96
N GLY A 92 -28.27 8.04 -2.10
CA GLY A 92 -29.14 8.96 -2.83
C GLY A 92 -28.41 10.13 -3.52
N LEU A 93 -27.07 10.06 -3.63
CA LEU A 93 -26.25 11.06 -4.30
C LEU A 93 -26.18 10.85 -5.82
N LEU A 94 -26.46 9.63 -6.28
CA LEU A 94 -26.64 9.26 -7.69
C LEU A 94 -27.93 8.46 -7.87
N ASP A 95 -28.41 8.37 -9.09
CA ASP A 95 -29.49 7.50 -9.48
C ASP A 95 -28.95 6.22 -10.13
N ALA A 96 -29.66 5.09 -10.06
CA ALA A 96 -29.21 3.83 -10.67
C ALA A 96 -28.97 3.96 -12.18
N SER A 97 -29.71 4.83 -12.87
CA SER A 97 -29.50 5.13 -14.29
C SER A 97 -28.14 5.77 -14.61
N ASP A 98 -27.50 6.44 -13.63
CA ASP A 98 -26.18 7.03 -13.82
C ASP A 98 -25.10 5.97 -14.02
N LEU A 99 -25.33 4.75 -13.53
CA LEU A 99 -24.39 3.63 -13.65
C LEU A 99 -24.57 2.81 -14.93
N SER A 100 -25.56 3.14 -15.77
CA SER A 100 -25.91 2.36 -16.99
C SER A 100 -24.77 2.22 -18.00
N HIS A 101 -23.78 3.11 -17.97
CA HIS A 101 -22.63 3.11 -18.88
C HIS A 101 -21.34 2.63 -18.20
N ALA A 102 -21.45 1.87 -17.10
CA ALA A 102 -20.28 1.31 -16.45
C ALA A 102 -19.45 0.45 -17.42
N PRO A 103 -18.13 0.65 -17.51
CA PRO A 103 -17.27 -0.19 -18.33
C PRO A 103 -17.38 -1.66 -17.90
N PRO A 104 -17.26 -2.61 -18.86
CA PRO A 104 -17.35 -4.04 -18.55
C PRO A 104 -16.20 -4.48 -17.62
N VAL A 105 -16.45 -5.52 -16.86
CA VAL A 105 -15.43 -6.14 -16.01
C VAL A 105 -14.41 -6.85 -16.89
N SER A 106 -13.11 -6.64 -16.63
CA SER A 106 -12.01 -7.32 -17.28
C SER A 106 -11.04 -7.85 -16.23
N GLY A 107 -10.20 -8.82 -16.60
CA GLY A 107 -9.13 -9.36 -15.74
C GLY A 107 -7.94 -8.41 -15.53
N ARG A 108 -8.03 -7.17 -16.02
CA ARG A 108 -7.01 -6.12 -15.84
C ARG A 108 -7.67 -4.81 -15.45
N ALA A 109 -7.06 -4.12 -14.49
CA ALA A 109 -7.45 -2.75 -14.15
C ALA A 109 -7.02 -1.78 -15.27
N ASP A 110 -7.90 -0.85 -15.57
CA ASP A 110 -7.67 0.28 -16.47
C ASP A 110 -8.00 1.58 -15.73
N TYR A 111 -6.99 2.24 -15.24
CA TYR A 111 -7.13 3.43 -14.38
C TYR A 111 -7.61 4.65 -15.16
N GLU A 112 -7.24 4.76 -16.45
CA GLU A 112 -7.72 5.84 -17.30
C GLU A 112 -9.23 5.71 -17.57
N VAL A 113 -9.67 4.50 -17.91
CA VAL A 113 -11.10 4.19 -18.07
C VAL A 113 -11.85 4.43 -16.75
N ALA A 114 -11.27 4.02 -15.61
CA ALA A 114 -11.87 4.23 -14.30
C ALA A 114 -12.03 5.72 -13.98
N HIS A 115 -11.02 6.53 -14.24
CA HIS A 115 -11.07 7.97 -14.03
C HIS A 115 -12.13 8.62 -14.93
N ARG A 116 -12.11 8.32 -16.23
CA ARG A 116 -13.06 8.87 -17.22
C ARG A 116 -14.51 8.54 -16.89
N TYR A 117 -14.76 7.36 -16.33
CA TYR A 117 -16.09 6.93 -15.91
C TYR A 117 -16.52 7.58 -14.59
N ARG A 118 -15.65 7.58 -13.57
CA ARG A 118 -16.04 7.97 -12.20
C ARG A 118 -16.06 9.48 -11.96
N TRP A 119 -15.20 10.25 -12.63
CA TRP A 119 -15.08 11.68 -12.40
C TRP A 119 -16.37 12.48 -12.68
N PRO A 120 -17.08 12.25 -13.80
CA PRO A 120 -18.39 12.85 -14.02
C PRO A 120 -19.45 12.48 -12.96
N LEU A 121 -19.41 11.23 -12.47
CA LEU A 121 -20.30 10.77 -11.40
C LEU A 121 -20.01 11.49 -10.08
N PHE A 122 -18.73 11.67 -9.74
CA PHE A 122 -18.34 12.41 -8.54
C PHE A 122 -18.79 13.87 -8.61
N ASN A 123 -18.64 14.53 -9.76
CA ASN A 123 -19.14 15.89 -9.98
C ASN A 123 -20.65 15.97 -9.75
N LYS A 124 -21.44 15.04 -10.33
CA LYS A 124 -22.88 14.98 -10.16
C LYS A 124 -23.28 14.76 -8.70
N ALA A 125 -22.64 13.81 -8.03
CA ALA A 125 -22.90 13.50 -6.61
C ALA A 125 -22.54 14.67 -5.69
N CYS A 126 -21.40 15.33 -5.93
CA CYS A 126 -20.97 16.52 -5.20
C CYS A 126 -21.98 17.66 -5.38
N ALA A 127 -22.41 17.95 -6.61
CA ALA A 127 -23.40 19.00 -6.88
C ALA A 127 -24.73 18.73 -6.17
N ARG A 128 -25.20 17.46 -6.14
CA ARG A 128 -26.42 17.07 -5.41
C ARG A 128 -26.27 17.28 -3.89
N LEU A 129 -25.12 16.94 -3.32
CA LEU A 129 -24.85 17.20 -1.91
C LEU A 129 -24.81 18.71 -1.60
N LEU A 130 -24.13 19.51 -2.44
CA LEU A 130 -24.02 20.96 -2.24
C LEU A 130 -25.37 21.68 -2.32
N ALA A 131 -26.33 21.17 -3.09
CA ALA A 131 -27.68 21.69 -3.12
C ALA A 131 -28.36 21.61 -1.74
N ALA A 132 -28.01 20.64 -0.91
CA ALA A 132 -28.53 20.50 0.45
C ALA A 132 -28.08 21.64 1.38
N ARG A 133 -26.94 22.27 1.13
CA ARG A 133 -26.43 23.43 1.87
C ARG A 133 -27.41 24.62 1.86
N PHE A 134 -28.11 24.80 0.76
CA PHE A 134 -29.00 25.96 0.54
C PHE A 134 -30.47 25.65 0.87
N GLY A 135 -30.73 24.56 1.60
CA GLY A 135 -32.12 24.14 1.89
C GLY A 135 -32.87 23.62 0.67
N LEU A 136 -32.17 23.40 -0.44
CA LEU A 136 -32.71 22.81 -1.67
C LEU A 136 -32.70 21.29 -1.62
N ALA A 137 -32.29 20.71 -0.49
CA ALA A 137 -32.32 19.27 -0.27
C ALA A 137 -33.74 18.75 -0.25
N GLN A 138 -34.00 17.75 -1.07
CA GLN A 138 -35.32 17.12 -1.16
C GLN A 138 -35.64 16.16 -0.01
N THR A 139 -34.59 15.76 0.76
CA THR A 139 -34.70 14.78 1.84
C THR A 139 -33.90 15.15 3.09
N ALA A 140 -34.34 14.64 4.26
CA ALA A 140 -33.61 14.79 5.53
C ALA A 140 -32.23 14.11 5.51
N GLU A 141 -32.14 13.01 4.75
CA GLU A 141 -30.90 12.23 4.59
C GLU A 141 -29.79 13.06 3.92
N LEU A 142 -30.10 13.78 2.84
CA LEU A 142 -29.12 14.67 2.19
C LEU A 142 -28.67 15.80 3.14
N GLY A 143 -29.59 16.32 3.96
CA GLY A 143 -29.24 17.29 5.00
C GLY A 143 -28.30 16.71 6.07
N GLN A 144 -28.46 15.44 6.42
CA GLN A 144 -27.54 14.72 7.32
C GLN A 144 -26.16 14.53 6.67
N LEU A 145 -26.13 14.07 5.43
CA LEU A 145 -24.87 13.89 4.68
C LEU A 145 -24.09 15.21 4.55
N TRP A 146 -24.80 16.31 4.33
CA TRP A 146 -24.15 17.63 4.31
C TRP A 146 -23.51 18.00 5.66
N ARG A 147 -24.16 17.72 6.79
CA ARG A 147 -23.56 17.96 8.12
C ARG A 147 -22.32 17.10 8.35
N GLU A 148 -22.38 15.82 7.96
CA GLU A 148 -21.23 14.90 8.05
C GLU A 148 -20.06 15.37 7.20
N PHE A 149 -20.31 15.79 5.96
CA PHE A 149 -19.29 16.37 5.08
C PHE A 149 -18.66 17.62 5.67
N SER A 150 -19.50 18.55 6.17
CA SER A 150 -19.01 19.79 6.78
C SER A 150 -18.15 19.53 8.01
N SER A 151 -18.57 18.56 8.84
CA SER A 151 -17.79 18.13 10.03
C SER A 151 -16.46 17.50 9.63
N PHE A 152 -16.44 16.64 8.60
CA PHE A 152 -15.22 16.04 8.07
C PHE A 152 -14.25 17.12 7.58
N CYS A 153 -14.72 18.07 6.77
CA CYS A 153 -13.89 19.16 6.28
C CYS A 153 -13.27 19.99 7.43
N ALA A 154 -14.04 20.25 8.49
CA ALA A 154 -13.54 20.98 9.65
C ALA A 154 -12.50 20.16 10.45
N THR A 155 -12.75 18.87 10.66
CA THR A 155 -11.87 17.98 11.42
C THR A 155 -10.55 17.70 10.70
N GLU A 156 -10.61 17.48 9.39
CA GLU A 156 -9.46 17.07 8.56
C GLU A 156 -8.77 18.26 7.86
N ALA A 157 -9.18 19.51 8.18
CA ALA A 157 -8.72 20.71 7.49
C ALA A 157 -7.18 20.83 7.38
N ALA A 158 -6.44 20.34 8.37
CA ALA A 158 -4.99 20.46 8.44
C ALA A 158 -4.26 19.87 7.22
N TRP A 159 -4.77 18.76 6.68
CA TRP A 159 -4.19 18.14 5.48
C TRP A 159 -5.10 18.26 4.25
N LEU A 160 -6.40 18.23 4.45
CA LEU A 160 -7.40 18.18 3.38
C LEU A 160 -7.38 19.44 2.52
N GLU A 161 -7.19 20.62 3.13
CA GLU A 161 -7.15 21.91 2.43
C GLU A 161 -5.96 22.01 1.47
N GLU A 162 -4.80 21.54 1.90
CA GLU A 162 -3.59 21.55 1.08
C GLU A 162 -3.69 20.49 -0.04
N TYR A 163 -4.19 19.32 0.28
CA TYR A 163 -4.43 18.26 -0.71
C TYR A 163 -5.42 18.71 -1.79
N ALA A 164 -6.57 19.25 -1.41
CA ALA A 164 -7.59 19.67 -2.36
C ALA A 164 -7.11 20.81 -3.26
N LEU A 165 -6.35 21.77 -2.71
CA LEU A 165 -5.73 22.82 -3.51
C LEU A 165 -4.66 22.26 -4.47
N PHE A 166 -3.77 21.37 -3.96
CA PHE A 166 -2.73 20.76 -4.77
C PHE A 166 -3.33 20.00 -5.97
N MET A 167 -4.34 19.16 -5.74
CA MET A 167 -4.98 18.39 -6.81
C MET A 167 -5.72 19.29 -7.81
N ALA A 168 -6.40 20.34 -7.35
CA ALA A 168 -7.04 21.31 -8.24
C ALA A 168 -6.01 22.06 -9.10
N LEU A 169 -4.84 22.41 -8.56
CA LEU A 169 -3.72 22.96 -9.31
C LEU A 169 -3.13 21.95 -10.29
N LYS A 170 -2.99 20.68 -9.89
CA LYS A 170 -2.54 19.60 -10.78
C LYS A 170 -3.45 19.49 -12.01
N GLU A 171 -4.77 19.52 -11.81
CA GLU A 171 -5.75 19.46 -12.91
C GLU A 171 -5.64 20.70 -13.82
N GLU A 172 -5.54 21.90 -13.24
CA GLU A 172 -5.36 23.16 -13.99
C GLU A 172 -4.10 23.13 -14.87
N HIS A 173 -3.03 22.49 -14.39
CA HIS A 173 -1.74 22.38 -15.09
C HIS A 173 -1.59 21.05 -15.85
N ALA A 174 -2.70 20.41 -16.25
CA ALA A 174 -2.71 19.15 -17.01
C ALA A 174 -1.80 18.05 -16.38
N LEU A 175 -1.84 17.93 -15.06
CA LEU A 175 -1.06 17.00 -14.23
C LEU A 175 0.47 17.22 -14.27
N ALA A 176 0.95 18.36 -14.78
CA ALA A 176 2.37 18.68 -14.76
C ALA A 176 2.93 18.66 -13.32
N PRO A 177 4.19 18.22 -13.10
CA PRO A 177 4.83 18.29 -11.80
C PRO A 177 4.79 19.70 -11.21
N TRP A 178 4.61 19.81 -9.88
CA TRP A 178 4.54 21.10 -9.20
C TRP A 178 5.80 21.96 -9.39
N THR A 179 6.95 21.36 -9.64
CA THR A 179 8.21 22.06 -9.95
C THR A 179 8.16 22.83 -11.28
N HIS A 180 7.21 22.51 -12.15
CA HIS A 180 7.00 23.19 -13.43
C HIS A 180 5.91 24.29 -13.37
N TRP A 181 5.28 24.50 -12.21
CA TRP A 181 4.30 25.56 -12.06
C TRP A 181 4.96 26.95 -12.06
N ALA A 182 4.16 27.99 -12.25
CA ALA A 182 4.63 29.36 -12.11
C ALA A 182 5.31 29.55 -10.74
N PRO A 183 6.41 30.30 -10.67
CA PRO A 183 7.20 30.45 -9.43
C PRO A 183 6.35 30.79 -8.21
N GLU A 184 5.34 31.65 -8.36
CA GLU A 184 4.47 32.10 -7.27
C GLU A 184 3.64 30.95 -6.67
N LEU A 185 3.20 30.01 -7.50
CA LEU A 185 2.49 28.79 -7.06
C LEU A 185 3.45 27.73 -6.59
N ARG A 186 4.55 27.51 -7.33
CA ARG A 186 5.61 26.59 -6.94
C ARG A 186 6.16 26.92 -5.56
N ASP A 187 6.46 28.21 -5.32
CA ASP A 187 7.09 28.70 -4.09
C ASP A 187 6.06 29.11 -3.02
N ARG A 188 4.78 28.83 -3.30
CA ARG A 188 3.66 28.96 -2.35
C ARG A 188 3.44 30.40 -1.85
N GLU A 189 3.56 31.40 -2.72
CA GLU A 189 3.30 32.78 -2.35
C GLU A 189 1.86 32.96 -1.84
N PRO A 190 1.64 33.54 -0.64
CA PRO A 190 0.31 33.61 -0.02
C PRO A 190 -0.75 34.27 -0.92
N ALA A 191 -0.38 35.30 -1.67
CA ALA A 191 -1.30 36.00 -2.57
C ALA A 191 -1.71 35.13 -3.75
N ALA A 192 -0.76 34.36 -4.35
CA ALA A 192 -1.00 33.44 -5.45
C ALA A 192 -1.90 32.26 -4.99
N LEU A 193 -1.60 31.68 -3.82
CA LEU A 193 -2.44 30.62 -3.24
C LEU A 193 -3.86 31.11 -2.92
N ALA A 194 -4.01 32.32 -2.37
CA ALA A 194 -5.32 32.89 -2.10
C ALA A 194 -6.12 33.15 -3.40
N ALA A 195 -5.45 33.59 -4.47
CA ALA A 195 -6.06 33.76 -5.79
C ALA A 195 -6.47 32.40 -6.39
N ALA A 196 -5.60 31.38 -6.30
CA ALA A 196 -5.89 30.01 -6.75
C ALA A 196 -7.09 29.40 -6.01
N ARG A 197 -7.16 29.51 -4.66
CA ARG A 197 -8.30 29.02 -3.88
C ARG A 197 -9.63 29.65 -4.31
N ARG A 198 -9.65 30.95 -4.66
CA ARG A 198 -10.88 31.58 -5.18
C ARG A 198 -11.23 31.10 -6.58
N ARG A 199 -10.26 31.01 -7.48
CA ARG A 199 -10.46 30.57 -8.88
C ARG A 199 -10.87 29.11 -8.98
N LEU A 200 -10.29 28.26 -8.16
CA LEU A 200 -10.45 26.81 -8.16
C LEU A 200 -11.42 26.31 -7.07
N ALA A 201 -12.30 27.15 -6.58
CA ALA A 201 -13.19 26.81 -5.46
C ALA A 201 -14.04 25.53 -5.75
N ALA A 202 -14.55 25.37 -6.98
CA ALA A 202 -15.36 24.20 -7.34
C ALA A 202 -14.53 22.91 -7.45
N PRO A 203 -13.38 22.83 -8.13
CA PRO A 203 -12.50 21.66 -8.07
C PRO A 203 -12.03 21.31 -6.65
N ILE A 204 -11.67 22.30 -5.83
CA ILE A 204 -11.27 22.09 -4.43
C ILE A 204 -12.40 21.40 -3.65
N GLU A 205 -13.64 21.88 -3.81
CA GLU A 205 -14.80 21.29 -3.14
C GLU A 205 -15.06 19.84 -3.61
N LEU A 206 -14.86 19.56 -4.90
CA LEU A 206 -14.95 18.20 -5.43
C LEU A 206 -13.91 17.27 -4.78
N HIS A 207 -12.66 17.70 -4.67
CA HIS A 207 -11.62 16.89 -4.02
C HIS A 207 -11.92 16.64 -2.54
N ARG A 208 -12.42 17.64 -1.81
CA ARG A 208 -12.89 17.46 -0.42
C ARG A 208 -14.02 16.43 -0.34
N PHE A 209 -15.01 16.54 -1.22
CA PHE A 209 -16.13 15.61 -1.31
C PHE A 209 -15.67 14.17 -1.56
N VAL A 210 -14.76 13.95 -2.50
CA VAL A 210 -14.25 12.62 -2.84
C VAL A 210 -13.46 12.03 -1.66
N GLN A 211 -12.65 12.82 -0.95
CA GLN A 211 -11.93 12.36 0.23
C GLN A 211 -12.88 12.02 1.39
N TRP A 212 -13.94 12.79 1.58
CA TRP A 212 -14.99 12.47 2.54
C TRP A 212 -15.69 11.14 2.20
N GLN A 213 -16.05 10.93 0.93
CA GLN A 213 -16.65 9.67 0.48
C GLN A 213 -15.70 8.49 0.66
N PHE A 214 -14.44 8.65 0.32
CA PHE A 214 -13.43 7.64 0.61
C PHE A 214 -13.43 7.28 2.10
N GLN A 215 -13.35 8.26 2.98
CA GLN A 215 -13.31 8.03 4.43
C GLN A 215 -14.57 7.31 4.94
N ARG A 216 -15.75 7.70 4.48
CA ARG A 216 -17.03 7.05 4.85
C ARG A 216 -17.06 5.59 4.41
N GLN A 217 -16.78 5.34 3.14
CA GLN A 217 -16.84 4.01 2.55
C GLN A 217 -15.77 3.09 3.16
N PHE A 218 -14.55 3.60 3.35
CA PHE A 218 -13.48 2.85 3.98
C PHE A 218 -13.79 2.51 5.45
N SER A 219 -14.32 3.48 6.21
CA SER A 219 -14.71 3.25 7.60
C SER A 219 -15.86 2.24 7.73
N ALA A 220 -16.79 2.21 6.76
CA ALA A 220 -17.82 1.19 6.72
C ALA A 220 -17.23 -0.21 6.48
N LEU A 221 -16.35 -0.36 5.48
CA LEU A 221 -15.65 -1.61 5.20
C LEU A 221 -14.82 -2.06 6.41
N ARG A 222 -14.10 -1.14 7.08
CA ARG A 222 -13.31 -1.47 8.28
C ARG A 222 -14.18 -2.03 9.41
N ARG A 223 -15.38 -1.49 9.62
CA ARG A 223 -16.33 -2.08 10.60
C ARG A 223 -16.72 -3.50 10.23
N GLU A 224 -16.93 -3.77 8.95
CA GLU A 224 -17.28 -5.12 8.46
C GLU A 224 -16.10 -6.09 8.61
N THR A 225 -14.86 -5.69 8.28
CA THR A 225 -13.67 -6.53 8.51
C THR A 225 -13.47 -6.85 9.99
N THR A 226 -13.63 -5.84 10.87
CA THR A 226 -13.54 -6.00 12.32
C THR A 226 -14.61 -6.97 12.84
N ALA A 227 -15.87 -6.81 12.40
CA ALA A 227 -16.96 -7.70 12.77
C ALA A 227 -16.75 -9.16 12.31
N ALA A 228 -16.08 -9.34 11.17
CA ALA A 228 -15.69 -10.64 10.65
C ALA A 228 -14.41 -11.21 11.31
N GLY A 229 -13.76 -10.48 12.20
CA GLY A 229 -12.50 -10.85 12.85
C GLY A 229 -11.31 -10.85 11.90
N ILE A 230 -11.34 -10.00 10.87
CA ILE A 230 -10.29 -9.84 9.86
C ILE A 230 -9.56 -8.53 10.10
N GLU A 231 -8.24 -8.61 10.28
CA GLU A 231 -7.37 -7.45 10.39
C GLU A 231 -7.00 -6.91 8.99
N LEU A 232 -7.07 -5.60 8.81
CA LEU A 232 -6.54 -4.92 7.64
C LEU A 232 -5.07 -4.60 7.86
N ILE A 233 -4.21 -5.07 6.95
CA ILE A 233 -2.78 -4.74 6.94
C ILE A 233 -2.55 -3.75 5.80
N GLY A 234 -2.18 -2.52 6.16
CA GLY A 234 -1.80 -1.47 5.22
C GLY A 234 -0.31 -1.50 4.89
N ASP A 235 0.06 -0.70 3.92
CA ASP A 235 1.44 -0.57 3.45
C ASP A 235 1.84 0.91 3.38
N VAL A 236 2.97 1.25 3.99
CA VAL A 236 3.50 2.62 4.07
C VAL A 236 4.90 2.64 3.49
N PRO A 237 5.09 3.19 2.27
CA PRO A 237 6.42 3.38 1.69
C PRO A 237 7.27 4.27 2.58
N ILE A 238 8.57 3.98 2.73
CA ILE A 238 9.44 4.86 3.52
C ILE A 238 9.46 6.27 2.92
N PHE A 239 9.71 6.41 1.63
CA PHE A 239 9.81 7.71 0.98
C PHE A 239 8.46 8.16 0.38
N VAL A 240 8.36 9.44 0.09
CA VAL A 240 7.20 10.05 -0.58
C VAL A 240 7.54 10.41 -2.02
N ALA A 241 6.55 10.48 -2.89
CA ALA A 241 6.79 10.93 -4.25
C ALA A 241 7.24 12.39 -4.29
N HIS A 242 8.18 12.73 -5.17
CA HIS A 242 8.61 14.11 -5.36
C HIS A 242 7.44 15.00 -5.79
N ASP A 243 6.59 14.49 -6.68
CA ASP A 243 5.38 15.17 -7.13
C ASP A 243 4.18 14.85 -6.20
N SER A 244 4.29 15.28 -4.95
CA SER A 244 3.26 15.10 -3.93
C SER A 244 2.99 16.39 -3.16
N VAL A 245 1.81 16.46 -2.54
CA VAL A 245 1.43 17.62 -1.73
C VAL A 245 2.36 17.80 -0.53
N GLU A 246 2.83 16.72 0.08
CA GLU A 246 3.71 16.77 1.25
C GLU A 246 5.04 17.44 0.90
N VAL A 247 5.60 17.13 -0.27
CA VAL A 247 6.86 17.75 -0.72
C VAL A 247 6.64 19.20 -1.15
N TRP A 248 5.54 19.50 -1.84
CA TRP A 248 5.21 20.88 -2.23
C TRP A 248 4.89 21.75 -1.03
N ALA A 249 4.17 21.22 -0.02
CA ALA A 249 3.69 22.00 1.12
C ALA A 249 4.78 22.25 2.18
N ASP A 250 5.70 21.32 2.39
CA ASP A 250 6.73 21.40 3.44
C ASP A 250 8.10 20.91 2.94
N ARG A 251 8.68 21.71 2.02
CA ARG A 251 9.97 21.39 1.37
C ARG A 251 11.13 21.23 2.34
N GLU A 252 11.08 21.92 3.48
CA GLU A 252 12.16 21.91 4.47
C GLU A 252 12.38 20.53 5.10
N GLN A 253 11.37 19.64 5.03
CA GLN A 253 11.47 18.24 5.46
C GLN A 253 12.31 17.39 4.52
N PHE A 254 12.68 17.89 3.34
CA PHE A 254 13.33 17.14 2.28
C PHE A 254 14.61 17.83 1.80
N LEU A 255 15.54 17.05 1.22
CA LEU A 255 16.79 17.56 0.67
C LEU A 255 16.58 18.04 -0.78
N LEU A 256 16.10 19.28 -0.91
CA LEU A 256 15.77 19.93 -2.18
C LEU A 256 16.58 21.21 -2.38
N HIS A 257 16.82 21.57 -3.65
CA HIS A 257 17.27 22.90 -4.02
C HIS A 257 16.13 23.93 -3.86
N SER A 258 16.43 25.22 -3.92
CA SER A 258 15.46 26.31 -3.77
C SER A 258 14.36 26.29 -4.84
N ASP A 259 14.66 25.78 -6.04
CA ASP A 259 13.70 25.62 -7.14
C ASP A 259 12.83 24.36 -7.02
N GLY A 260 13.03 23.57 -5.95
CA GLY A 260 12.31 22.33 -5.69
C GLY A 260 12.92 21.10 -6.36
N SER A 261 14.00 21.23 -7.14
CA SER A 261 14.70 20.08 -7.70
C SER A 261 15.43 19.26 -6.64
N LEU A 262 15.67 17.98 -6.92
CA LEU A 262 16.31 17.06 -5.98
C LEU A 262 17.80 17.38 -5.81
N GLN A 263 18.27 17.61 -4.59
CA GLN A 263 19.70 17.60 -4.28
C GLN A 263 20.25 16.18 -4.36
N VAL A 264 19.52 15.26 -3.76
CA VAL A 264 19.77 13.82 -3.74
C VAL A 264 18.45 13.07 -3.84
N GLN A 265 18.50 11.81 -4.23
CA GLN A 265 17.33 10.97 -4.43
C GLN A 265 17.53 9.57 -3.86
N ALA A 266 16.42 8.91 -3.55
CA ALA A 266 16.38 7.57 -3.02
C ALA A 266 16.55 6.50 -4.11
N GLY A 267 17.04 5.35 -3.69
CA GLY A 267 17.14 4.14 -4.49
C GLY A 267 17.84 3.03 -3.73
N VAL A 268 18.29 2.02 -4.45
CA VAL A 268 19.13 0.94 -3.93
C VAL A 268 20.33 0.70 -4.84
N PRO A 269 21.49 0.29 -4.29
CA PRO A 269 22.67 -0.02 -5.10
C PRO A 269 22.43 -1.18 -6.07
N PRO A 270 23.35 -1.43 -7.02
CA PRO A 270 23.35 -2.64 -7.82
C PRO A 270 23.22 -3.90 -6.97
N ASP A 271 22.30 -4.76 -7.36
CA ASP A 271 22.00 -6.02 -6.70
C ASP A 271 21.67 -7.14 -7.71
N TYR A 272 21.20 -8.28 -7.20
CA TYR A 272 20.75 -9.41 -8.00
C TYR A 272 19.62 -9.06 -8.99
N PHE A 273 18.73 -8.12 -8.65
CA PHE A 273 17.59 -7.72 -9.46
C PHE A 273 17.95 -6.69 -10.54
N SER A 274 18.96 -5.84 -10.27
CA SER A 274 19.35 -4.76 -11.19
C SER A 274 20.85 -4.50 -11.15
N ARG A 275 21.53 -4.65 -12.30
CA ARG A 275 22.95 -4.35 -12.45
C ARG A 275 23.31 -2.88 -12.26
N THR A 276 22.36 -1.97 -12.45
CA THR A 276 22.54 -0.52 -12.28
C THR A 276 21.89 0.00 -11.00
N GLY A 277 21.39 -0.91 -10.16
CA GLY A 277 20.55 -0.58 -9.01
C GLY A 277 19.17 -0.08 -9.43
N GLN A 278 18.38 0.40 -8.46
CA GLN A 278 17.08 0.99 -8.72
C GLN A 278 17.11 2.46 -8.34
N LEU A 279 16.75 3.32 -9.27
CA LEU A 279 16.59 4.75 -9.09
C LEU A 279 15.09 5.04 -8.89
N TRP A 280 14.69 5.47 -7.69
CA TRP A 280 13.26 5.64 -7.37
C TRP A 280 12.75 7.07 -7.61
N GLY A 281 13.65 8.07 -7.62
CA GLY A 281 13.29 9.47 -7.85
C GLY A 281 12.57 10.15 -6.68
N ASN A 282 12.50 9.51 -5.52
CA ASN A 282 11.92 10.10 -4.31
C ASN A 282 12.94 11.03 -3.65
N PRO A 283 12.53 12.19 -3.10
CA PRO A 283 13.39 13.03 -2.27
C PRO A 283 13.77 12.30 -0.98
N LEU A 284 14.99 12.52 -0.52
CA LEU A 284 15.42 12.06 0.79
C LEU A 284 15.01 13.05 1.87
N TYR A 285 14.76 12.53 3.07
CA TYR A 285 14.37 13.33 4.23
C TYR A 285 15.53 14.17 4.78
N ASN A 286 15.23 15.38 5.19
CA ASN A 286 16.09 16.19 6.04
C ASN A 286 15.96 15.70 7.50
N TRP A 287 16.61 14.58 7.82
CA TRP A 287 16.50 13.94 9.13
C TRP A 287 16.82 14.86 10.30
N PRO A 288 17.87 15.71 10.26
CA PRO A 288 18.13 16.67 11.34
C PRO A 288 16.94 17.63 11.59
N ARG A 289 16.28 18.09 10.53
CA ARG A 289 15.08 18.95 10.62
C ARG A 289 13.91 18.19 11.22
N MET A 290 13.67 16.96 10.76
CA MET A 290 12.59 16.11 11.27
C MET A 290 12.77 15.78 12.75
N GLU A 291 14.00 15.45 13.16
CA GLU A 291 14.31 15.14 14.56
C GLU A 291 14.13 16.37 15.47
N ALA A 292 14.63 17.53 15.04
CA ALA A 292 14.43 18.80 15.75
C ALA A 292 12.93 19.17 15.88
N GLY A 293 12.10 18.81 14.89
CA GLY A 293 10.64 18.94 14.91
C GLY A 293 9.91 17.80 15.64
N GLY A 294 10.61 16.91 16.35
CA GLY A 294 10.02 15.78 17.08
C GLY A 294 9.29 14.79 16.15
N PHE A 295 9.77 14.63 14.93
CA PHE A 295 9.22 13.75 13.89
C PHE A 295 7.73 13.99 13.59
N ALA A 296 7.26 15.24 13.67
CA ALA A 296 5.85 15.59 13.49
C ALA A 296 5.26 15.03 12.19
N PHE A 297 5.99 15.10 11.08
CA PHE A 297 5.60 14.51 9.79
C PHE A 297 5.29 13.00 9.91
N TRP A 298 6.19 12.24 10.51
CA TRP A 298 6.03 10.80 10.68
C TRP A 298 4.91 10.45 11.65
N LYS A 299 4.75 11.21 12.74
CA LYS A 299 3.63 11.03 13.67
C LYS A 299 2.29 11.20 12.97
N THR A 300 2.12 12.27 12.18
CA THR A 300 0.90 12.51 11.40
C THR A 300 0.63 11.37 10.42
N ARG A 301 1.65 10.94 9.68
CA ARG A 301 1.55 9.87 8.69
C ARG A 301 1.15 8.53 9.32
N ILE A 302 1.79 8.17 10.43
CA ILE A 302 1.50 6.91 11.13
C ILE A 302 0.16 6.97 11.86
N ALA A 303 -0.22 8.10 12.44
CA ALA A 303 -1.54 8.29 13.03
C ALA A 303 -2.65 8.15 11.97
N ARG A 304 -2.43 8.70 10.76
CA ARG A 304 -3.36 8.50 9.64
C ARG A 304 -3.44 7.03 9.23
N ALA A 305 -2.33 6.33 9.11
CA ALA A 305 -2.32 4.89 8.80
C ALA A 305 -3.06 4.06 9.87
N ALA A 306 -2.92 4.42 11.14
CA ALA A 306 -3.62 3.76 12.27
C ALA A 306 -5.15 3.93 12.22
N GLN A 307 -5.65 5.05 11.68
CA GLN A 307 -7.09 5.25 11.46
C GLN A 307 -7.65 4.29 10.40
N LEU A 308 -6.81 3.91 9.43
CA LEU A 308 -7.21 3.08 8.29
C LEU A 308 -6.94 1.59 8.53
N PHE A 309 -5.86 1.22 9.20
CA PHE A 309 -5.37 -0.15 9.29
C PHE A 309 -5.21 -0.62 10.74
N ASP A 310 -5.27 -1.94 10.93
CA ASP A 310 -5.00 -2.59 12.20
C ASP A 310 -3.49 -2.85 12.38
N ARG A 311 -2.79 -3.02 11.27
CA ARG A 311 -1.33 -3.18 11.20
C ARG A 311 -0.77 -2.43 10.00
N VAL A 312 0.48 -2.04 10.09
CA VAL A 312 1.18 -1.27 9.06
C VAL A 312 2.47 -1.97 8.67
N ARG A 313 2.54 -2.45 7.43
CA ARG A 313 3.81 -2.85 6.82
C ARG A 313 4.59 -1.58 6.48
N ILE A 314 5.79 -1.48 6.99
CA ILE A 314 6.72 -0.42 6.61
C ILE A 314 7.60 -0.96 5.48
N ASP A 315 7.42 -0.38 4.32
CA ASP A 315 8.18 -0.72 3.12
C ASP A 315 9.60 -0.19 3.22
N HIS A 316 10.57 -0.97 2.74
CA HIS A 316 12.01 -0.67 2.77
C HIS A 316 12.52 -0.26 4.15
N PHE A 317 12.22 -1.07 5.18
CA PHE A 317 12.56 -0.79 6.58
C PHE A 317 14.05 -0.51 6.81
N ARG A 318 14.95 -1.13 6.01
CA ARG A 318 16.38 -0.86 6.12
C ARG A 318 16.74 0.62 5.98
N GLY A 319 15.95 1.40 5.24
CA GLY A 319 16.18 2.83 5.04
C GLY A 319 16.11 3.67 6.32
N PHE A 320 15.56 3.11 7.41
CA PHE A 320 15.58 3.75 8.74
C PHE A 320 16.86 3.47 9.53
N ALA A 321 17.63 2.46 9.19
CA ALA A 321 18.99 2.29 9.70
C ALA A 321 19.99 3.09 8.85
N ALA A 322 19.96 2.86 7.54
CA ALA A 322 20.70 3.65 6.55
C ALA A 322 20.00 3.57 5.18
N HIS A 323 19.97 4.67 4.44
CA HIS A 323 19.43 4.75 3.10
C HIS A 323 20.53 4.97 2.05
N TRP A 324 20.26 4.54 0.82
CA TRP A 324 21.15 4.75 -0.31
C TRP A 324 20.89 6.13 -0.91
N GLU A 325 21.84 7.05 -0.74
CA GLU A 325 21.77 8.41 -1.24
C GLU A 325 22.44 8.49 -2.62
N ILE A 326 21.68 8.95 -3.62
CA ILE A 326 22.13 9.08 -5.00
C ILE A 326 22.07 10.57 -5.39
N PRO A 327 23.07 11.13 -6.11
CA PRO A 327 22.99 12.51 -6.59
C PRO A 327 21.71 12.79 -7.38
N GLY A 328 21.08 13.95 -7.19
CA GLY A 328 19.77 14.27 -7.76
C GLY A 328 19.70 14.22 -9.30
N LEU A 329 20.82 14.46 -10.00
CA LEU A 329 20.92 14.42 -11.46
C LEU A 329 21.39 13.06 -12.02
N ALA A 330 21.69 12.08 -11.17
CA ALA A 330 22.12 10.75 -11.61
C ALA A 330 21.05 10.04 -12.42
N LYS A 331 21.48 9.24 -13.40
CA LYS A 331 20.59 8.45 -14.27
C LYS A 331 20.52 6.97 -13.88
N THR A 332 21.44 6.53 -13.02
CA THR A 332 21.50 5.18 -12.44
C THR A 332 21.79 5.26 -10.96
N ALA A 333 21.59 4.17 -10.25
CA ALA A 333 21.85 4.09 -8.82
C ALA A 333 23.24 3.53 -8.48
N GLU A 334 24.12 3.34 -9.48
CA GLU A 334 25.45 2.74 -9.31
C GLU A 334 26.36 3.57 -8.40
N HIS A 335 26.24 4.88 -8.49
CA HIS A 335 27.10 5.82 -7.75
C HIS A 335 26.29 6.52 -6.66
N GLY A 336 26.26 5.93 -5.49
CA GLY A 336 25.64 6.47 -4.30
C GLY A 336 26.48 6.20 -3.05
N ARG A 337 25.92 6.47 -1.88
CA ARG A 337 26.53 6.16 -0.58
C ARG A 337 25.47 5.78 0.44
N TRP A 338 25.83 4.93 1.39
CA TRP A 338 25.00 4.67 2.54
C TRP A 338 25.08 5.83 3.53
N VAL A 339 23.92 6.38 3.90
CA VAL A 339 23.80 7.47 4.88
C VAL A 339 22.95 6.98 6.04
N PRO A 340 23.48 7.03 7.28
CA PRO A 340 22.71 6.64 8.47
C PRO A 340 21.44 7.47 8.63
N ALA A 341 20.38 6.83 9.14
CA ALA A 341 19.11 7.47 9.46
C ALA A 341 18.78 7.33 10.97
N PRO A 342 18.03 8.24 11.58
CA PRO A 342 17.73 8.23 13.00
C PRO A 342 16.55 7.29 13.35
N GLY A 343 16.51 6.08 12.77
CA GLY A 343 15.39 5.14 12.95
C GLY A 343 15.11 4.80 14.39
N ALA A 344 16.15 4.62 15.22
CA ALA A 344 15.97 4.33 16.63
C ALA A 344 15.26 5.48 17.39
N ALA A 345 15.59 6.74 17.09
CA ALA A 345 14.93 7.91 17.67
C ALA A 345 13.49 8.04 17.15
N LEU A 346 13.29 7.83 15.85
CA LEU A 346 11.96 7.85 15.24
C LEU A 346 11.03 6.80 15.86
N PHE A 347 11.42 5.52 15.87
CA PHE A 347 10.56 4.46 16.42
C PHE A 347 10.37 4.59 17.93
N SER A 348 11.37 5.10 18.68
CA SER A 348 11.16 5.46 20.09
C SER A 348 10.09 6.52 20.25
N THR A 349 10.07 7.54 19.38
CA THR A 349 9.02 8.57 19.37
C THR A 349 7.66 7.97 19.01
N LEU A 350 7.55 7.19 17.93
CA LEU A 350 6.30 6.59 17.48
C LEU A 350 5.69 5.62 18.50
N THR A 351 6.51 4.90 19.27
CA THR A 351 6.04 3.94 20.29
C THR A 351 5.65 4.59 21.61
N THR A 352 6.00 5.86 21.82
CA THR A 352 5.66 6.61 23.05
C THR A 352 4.59 7.68 22.85
N ASP A 353 4.46 8.21 21.63
CA ASP A 353 3.47 9.25 21.32
C ASP A 353 2.03 8.73 21.46
N PRO A 354 1.12 9.46 22.11
CA PRO A 354 -0.25 9.02 22.37
C PRO A 354 -1.06 8.64 21.11
N GLN A 355 -0.77 9.24 19.96
CA GLN A 355 -1.51 9.00 18.72
C GLN A 355 -0.99 7.77 17.94
N THR A 356 0.25 7.35 18.19
CA THR A 356 0.90 6.30 17.40
C THR A 356 1.37 5.08 18.22
N ARG A 357 1.46 5.19 19.53
CA ARG A 357 1.99 4.14 20.42
C ARG A 357 1.27 2.78 20.36
N GLY A 358 0.05 2.75 19.82
CA GLY A 358 -0.73 1.52 19.67
C GLY A 358 -0.59 0.85 18.30
N VAL A 359 0.16 1.46 17.38
CA VAL A 359 0.32 0.95 16.02
C VAL A 359 1.21 -0.28 16.02
N ARG A 360 0.76 -1.33 15.35
CA ARG A 360 1.51 -2.58 15.18
C ARG A 360 2.18 -2.58 13.80
N PHE A 361 3.50 -2.59 13.80
CA PHE A 361 4.29 -2.55 12.58
C PHE A 361 4.73 -3.94 12.13
N ILE A 362 4.96 -4.07 10.82
CA ILE A 362 5.68 -5.17 10.16
C ILE A 362 6.84 -4.51 9.41
N ALA A 363 8.06 -4.97 9.66
CA ALA A 363 9.25 -4.45 9.00
C ALA A 363 9.52 -5.24 7.69
N GLU A 364 9.48 -4.56 6.54
CA GLU A 364 9.99 -5.16 5.31
C GLU A 364 11.52 -5.09 5.33
N ASP A 365 12.13 -6.21 5.70
CA ASP A 365 13.58 -6.42 5.85
C ASP A 365 14.09 -7.40 4.78
N LEU A 366 13.83 -7.08 3.51
CA LEU A 366 14.34 -7.81 2.35
C LEU A 366 15.54 -7.11 1.71
N GLY A 367 16.28 -7.84 0.87
CA GLY A 367 17.46 -7.35 0.18
C GLY A 367 18.73 -7.45 1.03
N VAL A 368 19.63 -6.46 0.90
CA VAL A 368 20.90 -6.45 1.65
C VAL A 368 20.66 -6.01 3.09
N ILE A 369 20.50 -6.95 4.01
CA ILE A 369 20.25 -6.70 5.42
C ILE A 369 21.55 -6.82 6.20
N THR A 370 21.88 -5.76 6.91
CA THR A 370 23.09 -5.62 7.74
C THR A 370 22.73 -5.69 9.22
N PRO A 371 23.67 -5.99 10.14
CA PRO A 371 23.37 -6.16 11.57
C PRO A 371 22.65 -4.96 12.21
N ASP A 372 22.90 -3.74 11.79
CA ASP A 372 22.23 -2.52 12.27
C ASP A 372 20.73 -2.49 11.94
N VAL A 373 20.34 -3.06 10.80
CA VAL A 373 18.92 -3.20 10.43
C VAL A 373 18.21 -4.23 11.33
N GLU A 374 18.87 -5.36 11.57
CA GLU A 374 18.35 -6.39 12.48
C GLU A 374 18.26 -5.87 13.92
N GLU A 375 19.28 -5.16 14.39
CA GLU A 375 19.30 -4.53 15.71
C GLU A 375 18.15 -3.53 15.86
N LEU A 376 17.92 -2.68 14.85
CA LEU A 376 16.81 -1.74 14.84
C LEU A 376 15.46 -2.47 14.89
N ARG A 377 15.24 -3.48 14.05
CA ARG A 377 14.02 -4.29 14.02
C ARG A 377 13.77 -4.98 15.37
N ASP A 378 14.80 -5.66 15.89
CA ASP A 378 14.70 -6.50 17.10
C ASP A 378 14.55 -5.62 18.36
N ARG A 379 15.17 -4.43 18.40
CA ARG A 379 15.00 -3.44 19.47
C ARG A 379 13.54 -3.07 19.71
N PHE A 380 12.74 -2.98 18.66
CA PHE A 380 11.32 -2.65 18.74
C PHE A 380 10.42 -3.89 18.61
N ALA A 381 11.01 -5.09 18.64
CA ALA A 381 10.31 -6.37 18.51
C ALA A 381 9.41 -6.46 17.27
N LEU A 382 9.78 -5.80 16.17
CA LEU A 382 9.00 -5.80 14.94
C LEU A 382 9.16 -7.16 14.23
N PRO A 383 8.05 -7.79 13.76
CA PRO A 383 8.15 -8.94 12.88
C PRO A 383 8.76 -8.52 11.53
N GLY A 384 9.81 -9.22 11.13
CA GLY A 384 10.36 -9.13 9.79
C GLY A 384 9.57 -9.97 8.80
N ILE A 385 9.78 -9.78 7.50
CA ILE A 385 9.15 -10.58 6.46
C ILE A 385 10.12 -11.59 5.86
N ARG A 386 9.59 -12.71 5.38
CA ARG A 386 10.35 -13.72 4.62
C ARG A 386 9.52 -14.16 3.43
N VAL A 387 10.14 -14.24 2.27
CA VAL A 387 9.53 -14.72 1.03
C VAL A 387 10.01 -16.14 0.77
N LEU A 388 9.07 -17.06 0.69
CA LEU A 388 9.38 -18.50 0.59
C LEU A 388 10.23 -18.83 -0.65
N GLN A 389 9.99 -18.16 -1.78
CA GLN A 389 10.77 -18.33 -3.01
C GLN A 389 12.27 -18.09 -2.78
N PHE A 390 12.63 -17.08 -2.01
CA PHE A 390 14.04 -16.76 -1.75
C PHE A 390 14.77 -17.83 -0.94
N GLY A 391 14.03 -18.64 -0.18
CA GLY A 391 14.60 -19.75 0.57
C GLY A 391 15.20 -20.87 -0.29
N PHE A 392 14.91 -20.89 -1.59
CA PHE A 392 15.40 -21.91 -2.54
C PHE A 392 16.45 -21.37 -3.54
N GLY A 393 16.89 -20.12 -3.37
CA GLY A 393 17.97 -19.51 -4.15
C GLY A 393 19.32 -20.21 -3.99
N ASP A 394 20.34 -19.70 -4.69
CA ASP A 394 21.70 -20.27 -4.68
C ASP A 394 22.52 -19.89 -3.43
N ASP A 395 22.07 -18.91 -2.64
CA ASP A 395 22.71 -18.54 -1.38
C ASP A 395 22.42 -19.57 -0.28
N ASP A 396 23.43 -20.37 0.05
CA ASP A 396 23.31 -21.40 1.09
C ASP A 396 23.29 -20.85 2.52
N ASN A 397 23.66 -19.58 2.70
CA ASN A 397 23.66 -18.90 4.00
C ASN A 397 22.38 -18.08 4.26
N TYR A 398 21.40 -18.16 3.37
CA TYR A 398 20.19 -17.38 3.48
C TYR A 398 19.25 -17.88 4.59
N ASP A 399 18.94 -17.00 5.56
CA ASP A 399 17.98 -17.26 6.67
C ASP A 399 16.52 -17.43 6.21
N GLY A 400 16.25 -17.29 4.93
CA GLY A 400 14.94 -17.46 4.31
C GLY A 400 14.49 -18.90 4.15
N ARG A 401 15.30 -19.89 4.59
CA ARG A 401 14.93 -21.30 4.57
C ARG A 401 13.79 -21.58 5.55
N PRO A 402 12.77 -22.41 5.19
CA PRO A 402 11.61 -22.64 6.06
C PRO A 402 11.95 -23.10 7.47
N TRP A 403 13.02 -23.89 7.65
CA TRP A 403 13.49 -24.37 8.94
C TRP A 403 14.16 -23.28 9.81
N ALA A 404 14.65 -22.19 9.19
CA ALA A 404 15.30 -21.07 9.88
C ALA A 404 14.32 -19.95 10.28
N PHE A 405 13.06 -20.03 9.88
CA PHE A 405 12.09 -18.99 10.16
C PHE A 405 11.86 -18.81 11.66
N ARG A 406 11.73 -17.55 12.06
CA ARG A 406 11.44 -17.17 13.45
C ARG A 406 9.93 -17.09 13.67
N LYS A 407 9.49 -17.33 14.92
CA LYS A 407 8.07 -17.20 15.29
C LYS A 407 7.53 -15.79 15.02
N ASN A 408 8.24 -14.76 15.48
CA ASN A 408 7.89 -13.35 15.24
C ASN A 408 8.28 -12.93 13.81
N SER A 409 7.59 -13.47 12.82
CA SER A 409 7.79 -13.12 11.40
C SER A 409 6.50 -13.28 10.59
N VAL A 410 6.47 -12.65 9.43
CA VAL A 410 5.43 -12.78 8.42
C VAL A 410 6.00 -13.47 7.20
N ILE A 411 5.43 -14.63 6.85
CA ILE A 411 5.88 -15.43 5.71
C ILE A 411 4.96 -15.17 4.53
N TYR A 412 5.57 -14.96 3.38
CA TYR A 412 4.87 -14.84 2.10
C TYR A 412 5.25 -16.01 1.20
N THR A 413 4.30 -16.52 0.41
CA THR A 413 4.62 -17.42 -0.70
C THR A 413 5.34 -16.67 -1.79
N SER A 414 4.83 -15.52 -2.17
CA SER A 414 5.41 -14.45 -3.00
C SER A 414 4.87 -13.10 -2.52
N THR A 415 5.47 -11.99 -2.94
CA THR A 415 4.91 -10.64 -2.73
C THR A 415 4.33 -10.09 -4.04
N HIS A 416 3.85 -8.86 -3.99
CA HIS A 416 3.40 -8.13 -5.20
C HIS A 416 4.56 -7.85 -6.19
N ASP A 417 5.81 -7.88 -5.73
CA ASP A 417 7.02 -7.62 -6.53
C ASP A 417 7.68 -8.87 -7.10
N ASN A 418 7.25 -10.05 -6.66
CA ASN A 418 7.80 -11.31 -7.11
C ASN A 418 6.99 -11.91 -8.27
N ALA A 419 7.58 -12.88 -8.96
CA ALA A 419 6.81 -13.81 -9.79
C ALA A 419 5.76 -14.51 -8.94
N THR A 420 4.63 -14.87 -9.54
CA THR A 420 3.68 -15.78 -8.90
C THR A 420 4.35 -17.13 -8.61
N VAL A 421 3.90 -17.85 -7.59
CA VAL A 421 4.48 -19.16 -7.24
C VAL A 421 4.50 -20.13 -8.43
N VAL A 422 3.42 -20.17 -9.20
CA VAL A 422 3.34 -21.07 -10.38
C VAL A 422 4.30 -20.61 -11.48
N GLY A 423 4.34 -19.31 -11.79
CA GLY A 423 5.26 -18.76 -12.79
C GLY A 423 6.72 -18.99 -12.41
N TRP A 424 7.06 -18.74 -11.13
CA TRP A 424 8.40 -19.00 -10.59
C TRP A 424 8.77 -20.49 -10.66
N TYR A 425 7.90 -21.40 -10.20
CA TYR A 425 8.16 -22.84 -10.21
C TYR A 425 8.30 -23.42 -11.61
N ARG A 426 7.51 -22.93 -12.58
CA ARG A 426 7.62 -23.31 -14.00
C ARG A 426 8.85 -22.77 -14.70
N GLY A 427 9.57 -21.83 -14.09
CA GLY A 427 10.70 -21.16 -14.72
C GLY A 427 10.27 -20.14 -15.80
N GLU A 428 9.07 -19.56 -15.66
CA GLU A 428 8.67 -18.46 -16.55
C GLU A 428 9.65 -17.28 -16.44
N PRO A 429 9.91 -16.54 -17.52
CA PRO A 429 10.90 -15.45 -17.52
C PRO A 429 10.66 -14.45 -16.40
N GLU A 430 11.72 -14.11 -15.67
CA GLU A 430 11.70 -13.15 -14.58
C GLU A 430 13.05 -12.45 -14.42
N GLY A 431 13.10 -11.13 -14.65
CA GLY A 431 14.30 -10.32 -14.43
C GLY A 431 15.56 -10.89 -15.06
N THR A 432 16.59 -11.13 -14.23
CA THR A 432 17.89 -11.70 -14.64
C THR A 432 17.99 -13.22 -14.40
N ARG A 433 16.94 -13.86 -13.90
CA ARG A 433 16.91 -15.28 -13.55
C ARG A 433 17.07 -16.16 -14.80
N SER A 434 18.14 -16.99 -14.82
CA SER A 434 18.38 -17.89 -15.96
C SER A 434 17.52 -19.16 -15.88
N PRO A 435 17.29 -19.86 -17.02
CA PRO A 435 16.60 -21.16 -17.02
C PRO A 435 17.28 -22.22 -16.12
N GLU A 436 18.62 -22.24 -16.10
CA GLU A 436 19.40 -23.17 -15.29
C GLU A 436 19.24 -22.86 -13.79
N GLN A 437 19.16 -21.60 -13.44
CA GLN A 437 18.87 -21.19 -12.06
C GLN A 437 17.45 -21.61 -11.67
N ALA A 438 16.46 -21.37 -12.53
CA ALA A 438 15.08 -21.79 -12.30
C ALA A 438 14.97 -23.30 -12.06
N GLU A 439 15.71 -24.10 -12.84
CA GLU A 439 15.76 -25.56 -12.68
C GLU A 439 16.38 -25.98 -11.35
N ARG A 440 17.52 -25.35 -10.95
CA ARG A 440 18.16 -25.65 -9.65
C ARG A 440 17.24 -25.31 -8.47
N GLU A 441 16.57 -24.17 -8.52
CA GLU A 441 15.62 -23.76 -7.49
C GLU A 441 14.43 -24.72 -7.41
N ARG A 442 13.88 -25.14 -8.55
CA ARG A 442 12.81 -26.13 -8.63
C ARG A 442 13.24 -27.45 -8.01
N GLN A 443 14.45 -27.92 -8.33
CA GLN A 443 14.98 -29.15 -7.75
C GLN A 443 15.12 -29.05 -6.22
N LYS A 444 15.62 -27.93 -5.70
CA LYS A 444 15.69 -27.70 -4.25
C LYS A 444 14.31 -27.73 -3.58
N VAL A 445 13.27 -27.19 -4.25
CA VAL A 445 11.88 -27.31 -3.77
C VAL A 445 11.44 -28.76 -3.73
N ASN A 446 11.67 -29.52 -4.81
CA ASN A 446 11.27 -30.92 -4.91
C ASN A 446 11.96 -31.77 -3.84
N ASP A 447 13.26 -31.57 -3.64
CA ASP A 447 14.04 -32.24 -2.60
C ASP A 447 13.50 -31.92 -1.20
N TYR A 448 13.16 -30.64 -0.96
CA TYR A 448 12.59 -30.19 0.31
C TYR A 448 11.20 -30.78 0.58
N LEU A 449 10.37 -30.89 -0.45
CA LEU A 449 9.03 -31.49 -0.36
C LEU A 449 9.07 -33.03 -0.31
N GLY A 450 10.17 -33.65 -0.77
CA GLY A 450 10.28 -35.09 -0.93
C GLY A 450 9.53 -35.67 -2.13
N HIS A 451 9.02 -34.81 -3.00
CA HIS A 451 8.34 -35.20 -4.25
C HIS A 451 8.28 -34.00 -5.21
N GLU A 452 8.06 -34.26 -6.49
CA GLU A 452 7.81 -33.27 -7.51
C GLU A 452 6.29 -33.02 -7.66
N PRO A 453 5.78 -31.84 -7.26
CA PRO A 453 4.39 -31.50 -7.51
C PRO A 453 4.15 -31.26 -9.01
N ALA A 454 2.96 -31.61 -9.52
CA ALA A 454 2.58 -31.19 -10.85
C ALA A 454 2.65 -29.65 -10.95
N PRO A 455 3.26 -29.08 -12.01
CA PRO A 455 3.55 -27.64 -12.08
C PRO A 455 2.34 -26.73 -11.83
N ASP A 456 1.15 -27.16 -12.27
CA ASP A 456 -0.10 -26.41 -12.09
C ASP A 456 -0.62 -26.44 -10.65
N TYR A 457 -0.13 -27.36 -9.83
CA TYR A 457 -0.51 -27.53 -8.43
C TYR A 457 0.63 -27.18 -7.45
N ALA A 458 1.77 -26.72 -7.95
CA ALA A 458 2.93 -26.33 -7.13
C ALA A 458 2.57 -25.25 -6.10
N HIS A 459 1.62 -24.36 -6.43
CA HIS A 459 1.13 -23.32 -5.52
C HIS A 459 0.58 -23.91 -4.23
N PHE A 460 -0.22 -24.98 -4.27
CA PHE A 460 -0.74 -25.60 -3.05
C PHE A 460 0.35 -26.27 -2.22
N ALA A 461 1.37 -26.87 -2.84
CA ALA A 461 2.51 -27.42 -2.11
C ALA A 461 3.27 -26.31 -1.35
N LEU A 462 3.52 -25.17 -1.99
CA LEU A 462 4.21 -24.04 -1.38
C LEU A 462 3.35 -23.29 -0.36
N ILE A 463 2.04 -23.17 -0.57
CA ILE A 463 1.10 -22.65 0.44
C ILE A 463 1.11 -23.55 1.69
N ARG A 464 1.06 -24.89 1.51
CA ARG A 464 1.18 -25.84 2.62
C ARG A 464 2.48 -25.66 3.39
N LEU A 465 3.59 -25.54 2.66
CA LEU A 465 4.90 -25.31 3.26
C LEU A 465 4.92 -24.01 4.08
N ALA A 466 4.41 -22.90 3.54
CA ALA A 466 4.30 -21.64 4.26
C ALA A 466 3.43 -21.78 5.53
N LEU A 467 2.25 -22.41 5.41
CA LEU A 467 1.34 -22.61 6.54
C LEU A 467 1.93 -23.54 7.62
N ALA A 468 2.80 -24.49 7.27
CA ALA A 468 3.46 -25.41 8.19
C ALA A 468 4.57 -24.76 9.03
N THR A 469 5.11 -23.62 8.61
CA THR A 469 6.21 -22.93 9.32
C THR A 469 5.84 -22.51 10.75
N VAL A 470 6.83 -22.21 11.58
CA VAL A 470 6.64 -21.75 12.96
C VAL A 470 6.15 -20.31 13.07
N ALA A 471 6.21 -19.55 11.98
CA ALA A 471 5.86 -18.13 11.94
C ALA A 471 4.42 -17.87 12.42
N ASP A 472 4.22 -16.78 13.12
CA ASP A 472 2.90 -16.38 13.62
C ASP A 472 1.94 -15.99 12.48
N THR A 473 2.44 -15.37 11.42
CA THR A 473 1.60 -14.91 10.30
C THR A 473 2.09 -15.48 8.97
N VAL A 474 1.14 -15.89 8.13
CA VAL A 474 1.37 -16.24 6.71
C VAL A 474 0.44 -15.40 5.85
N ILE A 475 0.98 -14.75 4.84
CA ILE A 475 0.22 -13.96 3.85
C ILE A 475 0.42 -14.60 2.47
N VAL A 476 -0.66 -14.86 1.77
CA VAL A 476 -0.64 -15.46 0.44
C VAL A 476 -1.29 -14.50 -0.57
N PRO A 477 -0.60 -14.10 -1.64
CA PRO A 477 -1.25 -13.40 -2.75
C PRO A 477 -2.40 -14.21 -3.34
N VAL A 478 -3.49 -13.55 -3.70
CA VAL A 478 -4.65 -14.24 -4.30
C VAL A 478 -4.26 -14.92 -5.61
N GLN A 479 -3.31 -14.37 -6.36
CA GLN A 479 -2.76 -14.99 -7.56
C GLN A 479 -2.17 -16.38 -7.27
N ASP A 480 -1.48 -16.52 -6.14
CA ASP A 480 -0.90 -17.82 -5.72
C ASP A 480 -2.00 -18.79 -5.26
N VAL A 481 -3.02 -18.29 -4.56
CA VAL A 481 -4.18 -19.13 -4.19
C VAL A 481 -4.87 -19.71 -5.44
N LEU A 482 -4.95 -18.92 -6.51
CA LEU A 482 -5.58 -19.29 -7.78
C LEU A 482 -4.65 -20.06 -8.72
N GLY A 483 -3.39 -20.28 -8.37
CA GLY A 483 -2.43 -20.98 -9.22
C GLY A 483 -2.15 -20.27 -10.55
N LEU A 484 -2.15 -18.94 -10.56
CA LEU A 484 -1.94 -18.17 -11.79
C LEU A 484 -0.44 -18.03 -12.11
N GLY A 485 -0.10 -18.00 -13.42
CA GLY A 485 1.25 -17.71 -13.91
C GLY A 485 1.59 -16.21 -13.91
N ASN A 486 2.79 -15.86 -14.40
CA ASN A 486 3.34 -14.49 -14.34
C ASN A 486 2.54 -13.43 -15.10
N LEU A 487 1.63 -13.80 -15.99
CA LEU A 487 0.67 -12.83 -16.57
C LEU A 487 -0.23 -12.16 -15.53
N ALA A 488 -0.41 -12.79 -14.37
CA ALA A 488 -1.15 -12.26 -13.22
C ALA A 488 -0.28 -11.54 -12.19
N ARG A 489 1.03 -11.41 -12.43
CA ARG A 489 1.95 -10.68 -11.56
C ARG A 489 1.49 -9.23 -11.39
N MET A 490 1.60 -8.72 -10.16
CA MET A 490 1.16 -7.36 -9.83
C MET A 490 2.17 -6.32 -10.26
N ASN A 491 3.45 -6.53 -9.93
CA ASN A 491 4.53 -5.61 -10.26
C ASN A 491 5.78 -6.36 -10.72
N SER A 492 6.47 -5.79 -11.67
CA SER A 492 7.81 -6.20 -12.11
C SER A 492 8.75 -5.02 -11.89
N PRO A 493 9.52 -4.99 -10.78
CA PRO A 493 10.44 -3.90 -10.48
C PRO A 493 11.38 -3.59 -11.65
N GLY A 494 11.63 -2.30 -11.91
CA GLY A 494 12.45 -1.85 -13.04
C GLY A 494 11.75 -1.82 -14.40
N ILE A 495 10.52 -2.32 -14.54
CA ILE A 495 9.71 -2.23 -15.77
C ILE A 495 8.67 -1.11 -15.59
N PRO A 496 8.71 -0.04 -16.39
CA PRO A 496 7.85 1.13 -16.16
C PRO A 496 6.39 0.95 -16.59
N GLN A 497 6.06 -0.10 -17.34
CA GLN A 497 4.73 -0.30 -17.93
C GLN A 497 4.16 -1.69 -17.65
N GLY A 498 2.83 -1.78 -17.62
CA GLY A 498 2.12 -3.06 -17.50
C GLY A 498 1.86 -3.51 -16.07
N ASN A 499 2.44 -2.85 -15.07
CA ASN A 499 2.31 -3.13 -13.64
C ASN A 499 0.96 -2.68 -13.06
N TRP A 500 0.63 -3.17 -11.86
CA TRP A 500 -0.51 -2.77 -11.02
C TRP A 500 -1.88 -3.08 -11.62
N LYS A 501 -1.95 -3.94 -12.64
CA LYS A 501 -3.15 -4.17 -13.46
C LYS A 501 -3.85 -5.49 -13.20
N PHE A 502 -3.30 -6.38 -12.36
CA PHE A 502 -3.98 -7.63 -12.03
C PHE A 502 -5.36 -7.36 -11.43
N ARG A 503 -6.37 -8.12 -11.86
CA ARG A 503 -7.74 -7.99 -11.39
C ARG A 503 -8.45 -9.33 -11.43
N LEU A 504 -9.20 -9.61 -10.37
CA LEU A 504 -10.08 -10.77 -10.30
C LEU A 504 -11.29 -10.61 -11.22
N LEU A 505 -11.68 -11.72 -11.82
CA LEU A 505 -12.99 -11.83 -12.46
C LEU A 505 -14.06 -12.27 -11.44
N PRO A 506 -15.33 -11.90 -11.63
CA PRO A 506 -16.42 -12.39 -10.80
C PRO A 506 -16.44 -13.93 -10.77
N GLY A 507 -16.52 -14.51 -9.57
CA GLY A 507 -16.57 -15.97 -9.37
C GLY A 507 -15.22 -16.69 -9.52
N GLN A 508 -14.13 -16.00 -9.86
CA GLN A 508 -12.81 -16.62 -10.03
C GLN A 508 -12.25 -17.21 -8.72
N LEU A 509 -12.50 -16.56 -7.58
CA LEU A 509 -12.23 -17.11 -6.25
C LEU A 509 -13.48 -17.88 -5.81
N ASP A 510 -13.60 -19.12 -6.26
CA ASP A 510 -14.75 -19.98 -6.09
C ASP A 510 -14.81 -20.69 -4.74
N ASP A 511 -15.95 -21.34 -4.46
CA ASP A 511 -16.19 -22.03 -3.20
C ASP A 511 -15.23 -23.19 -2.97
N GLY A 512 -14.86 -23.94 -4.02
CA GLY A 512 -13.92 -25.05 -3.93
C GLY A 512 -12.53 -24.59 -3.50
N THR A 513 -12.06 -23.49 -4.08
CA THR A 513 -10.79 -22.84 -3.70
C THR A 513 -10.82 -22.36 -2.24
N LEU A 514 -11.91 -21.72 -1.82
CA LEU A 514 -12.07 -21.22 -0.44
C LEU A 514 -12.11 -22.39 0.57
N GLU A 515 -12.82 -23.47 0.26
CA GLU A 515 -12.89 -24.67 1.12
C GLU A 515 -11.55 -25.36 1.23
N HIS A 516 -10.81 -25.50 0.12
CA HIS A 516 -9.48 -26.07 0.15
C HIS A 516 -8.52 -25.22 1.01
N LEU A 517 -8.52 -23.88 0.83
CA LEU A 517 -7.71 -22.99 1.64
C LEU A 517 -8.10 -23.09 3.13
N ARG A 518 -9.39 -23.16 3.45
CA ARG A 518 -9.88 -23.36 4.82
C ARG A 518 -9.38 -24.69 5.40
N HIS A 519 -9.45 -25.77 4.61
CA HIS A 519 -8.93 -27.07 5.03
C HIS A 519 -7.44 -26.98 5.40
N LEU A 520 -6.60 -26.37 4.56
CA LEU A 520 -5.18 -26.17 4.84
C LEU A 520 -4.96 -25.31 6.08
N THR A 521 -5.71 -24.21 6.20
CA THR A 521 -5.64 -23.30 7.35
C THR A 521 -5.95 -24.04 8.66
N LYS A 522 -6.96 -24.92 8.65
CA LYS A 522 -7.32 -25.80 9.78
C LYS A 522 -6.22 -26.80 10.09
N LEU A 523 -5.73 -27.49 9.07
CA LEU A 523 -4.73 -28.55 9.19
C LEU A 523 -3.45 -28.05 9.87
N TYR A 524 -3.04 -26.82 9.57
CA TYR A 524 -1.83 -26.21 10.13
C TYR A 524 -2.08 -25.32 11.35
N GLY A 525 -3.25 -25.42 11.99
CA GLY A 525 -3.57 -24.76 13.25
C GLY A 525 -3.62 -23.23 13.17
N ARG A 526 -4.08 -22.68 12.02
CA ARG A 526 -4.19 -21.24 11.76
C ARG A 526 -5.63 -20.74 11.72
N LEU A 527 -6.63 -21.60 11.94
CA LEU A 527 -8.01 -21.15 12.11
C LEU A 527 -8.19 -20.35 13.40
N PRO A 528 -9.12 -19.39 13.43
CA PRO A 528 -9.57 -18.75 14.66
C PRO A 528 -9.99 -19.79 15.69
N LYS A 529 -9.56 -19.61 16.94
CA LYS A 529 -10.07 -20.40 18.09
C LYS A 529 -11.43 -19.86 18.50
#